data_e1e1cc13258f19a241678f3654a1353f
#
_entry.id   e1e1cc13258f19a241678f3654a1353f
#
_cell.length_a   1.000
_cell.length_b   1.000
_cell.length_c   1.000
_cell.angle_alpha   90.00
_cell.angle_beta   90.00
_cell.angle_gamma   90.00
#
_symmetry.space_group_name_H-M   'P 1'
#
loop_
_entity.id
_entity.type
_entity.pdbx_description
1 polymer ?
#
loop_
_entity_poly.entity_id
_entity_poly.type
_entity_poly.pdbx_seq_one_letter_code
_entity_poly.pdbx_strand_id
1 'polypeptide(L)'
;EFGLAPFAVGYATPDEVAQVLDLLWGGPETLIVISSDLSHYHPYADARRRDRHTADQIARLHLLADHEQACGATPINGLIEAARRRGLAPRLLDLRNSGDTAGDRARVVGYASFAFSADDHA
;
A
#
# COMPACT_ATOMS: atom_id res chain seq x y z
N GLU A 1 4.44 -23.66 8.82
CA GLU A 1 2.97 -23.69 8.82
C GLU A 1 2.43 -22.39 9.45
N PHE A 2 1.36 -21.83 8.90
CA PHE A 2 0.80 -20.59 9.41
C PHE A 2 -0.71 -20.55 9.16
N GLY A 3 -1.41 -19.69 9.91
CA GLY A 3 -2.80 -19.40 9.67
C GLY A 3 -2.96 -18.16 8.81
N LEU A 4 -4.07 -18.05 8.13
CA LEU A 4 -4.38 -16.91 7.28
C LEU A 4 -5.76 -16.37 7.64
N ALA A 5 -5.86 -15.05 7.81
CA ALA A 5 -7.11 -14.37 8.08
C ALA A 5 -7.33 -13.30 7.01
N PRO A 6 -8.03 -13.62 5.92
CA PRO A 6 -8.28 -12.67 4.85
C PRO A 6 -9.45 -11.75 5.15
N PHE A 7 -9.32 -10.50 4.74
CA PHE A 7 -10.38 -9.49 4.88
C PHE A 7 -10.61 -8.79 3.55
N ALA A 8 -11.87 -8.63 3.18
CA ALA A 8 -12.26 -7.79 2.08
C ALA A 8 -12.72 -6.46 2.67
N VAL A 9 -12.07 -5.37 2.27
CA VAL A 9 -12.34 -4.07 2.86
C VAL A 9 -13.27 -3.28 1.96
N GLY A 10 -14.45 -2.94 2.50
CA GLY A 10 -15.43 -2.12 1.80
C GLY A 10 -15.29 -0.65 2.17
N TYR A 11 -16.43 0.02 2.38
CA TYR A 11 -16.42 1.41 2.78
C TYR A 11 -16.03 1.50 4.25
N ALA A 12 -14.92 2.15 4.52
CA ALA A 12 -14.42 2.34 5.88
C ALA A 12 -13.49 3.54 5.91
N THR A 13 -13.46 4.21 7.05
CA THR A 13 -12.51 5.30 7.25
C THR A 13 -11.13 4.75 7.57
N PRO A 14 -10.07 5.54 7.38
CA PRO A 14 -8.74 5.12 7.80
C PRO A 14 -8.69 4.71 9.28
N ASP A 15 -9.39 5.44 10.13
CA ASP A 15 -9.44 5.14 11.55
C ASP A 15 -10.11 3.79 11.81
N GLU A 16 -11.21 3.49 11.12
CA GLU A 16 -11.89 2.21 11.30
C GLU A 16 -11.01 1.03 10.90
N VAL A 17 -10.31 1.15 9.78
CA VAL A 17 -9.39 0.10 9.35
C VAL A 17 -8.23 -0.02 10.34
N ALA A 18 -7.69 1.11 10.79
CA ALA A 18 -6.60 1.10 11.76
C ALA A 18 -7.02 0.41 13.06
N GLN A 19 -8.27 0.60 13.49
CA GLN A 19 -8.77 -0.08 14.69
C GLN A 19 -8.78 -1.59 14.51
N VAL A 20 -9.20 -2.08 13.36
CA VAL A 20 -9.18 -3.52 13.08
C VAL A 20 -7.74 -4.03 13.07
N LEU A 21 -6.84 -3.30 12.43
CA LEU A 21 -5.43 -3.67 12.42
C LEU A 21 -4.85 -3.72 13.83
N ASP A 22 -5.20 -2.75 14.66
CA ASP A 22 -4.73 -2.72 16.05
C ASP A 22 -5.20 -3.93 16.84
N LEU A 23 -6.45 -4.33 16.66
CA LEU A 23 -7.00 -5.49 17.35
C LEU A 23 -6.31 -6.79 16.93
N LEU A 24 -5.85 -6.86 15.70
CA LEU A 24 -5.25 -8.07 15.13
C LEU A 24 -3.73 -8.02 15.05
N TRP A 25 -3.12 -6.95 15.54
CA TRP A 25 -1.70 -6.67 15.31
C TRP A 25 -0.79 -7.81 15.76
N GLY A 26 -1.04 -8.34 16.94
CA GLY A 26 -0.23 -9.42 17.47
C GLY A 26 1.20 -9.00 17.76
N GLY A 27 2.07 -9.99 17.84
CA GLY A 27 3.50 -9.81 18.09
C GLY A 27 4.34 -10.25 16.89
N PRO A 28 5.58 -10.68 17.15
CA PRO A 28 6.49 -11.06 16.04
C PRO A 28 5.98 -12.23 15.20
N GLU A 29 5.01 -12.97 15.69
CA GLU A 29 4.44 -14.09 14.95
C GLU A 29 3.44 -13.65 13.87
N THR A 30 3.04 -12.38 13.86
CA THR A 30 1.98 -11.89 12.97
C THR A 30 2.56 -10.99 11.89
N LEU A 31 2.19 -11.25 10.65
CA LEU A 31 2.52 -10.40 9.52
C LEU A 31 1.23 -9.86 8.92
N ILE A 32 1.14 -8.55 8.81
CA ILE A 32 0.02 -7.88 8.17
C ILE A 32 0.41 -7.58 6.73
N VAL A 33 -0.43 -8.01 5.78
CA VAL A 33 -0.20 -7.79 4.36
C VAL A 33 -1.36 -7.00 3.79
N ILE A 34 -1.07 -5.86 3.20
CA ILE A 34 -2.05 -5.08 2.45
C ILE A 34 -1.84 -5.37 0.97
N SER A 35 -2.89 -5.80 0.29
CA SER A 35 -2.82 -6.14 -1.14
C SER A 35 -3.47 -5.04 -1.96
N SER A 36 -2.73 -4.52 -2.92
CA SER A 36 -3.22 -3.47 -3.81
C SER A 36 -2.35 -3.37 -5.04
N ASP A 37 -2.97 -3.01 -6.17
CA ASP A 37 -2.23 -2.46 -7.31
C ASP A 37 -2.24 -0.94 -7.17
N LEU A 38 -1.43 -0.26 -7.97
CA LEU A 38 -1.45 1.20 -8.07
C LEU A 38 -2.39 1.61 -9.21
N SER A 39 -1.97 2.51 -10.11
CA SER A 39 -2.85 2.97 -11.18
C SER A 39 -3.15 1.87 -12.20
N HIS A 40 -4.28 2.01 -12.89
CA HIS A 40 -4.73 1.05 -13.88
C HIS A 40 -4.90 1.69 -15.25
N TYR A 41 -4.31 1.06 -16.27
CA TYR A 41 -4.64 1.26 -17.67
C TYR A 41 -4.23 2.59 -18.26
N HIS A 42 -3.30 3.31 -17.64
CA HIS A 42 -2.71 4.50 -18.21
C HIS A 42 -1.54 4.13 -19.14
N PRO A 43 -1.20 5.01 -20.08
CA PRO A 43 0.04 4.83 -20.84
C PRO A 43 1.25 4.82 -19.93
N TYR A 44 2.31 4.15 -20.35
CA TYR A 44 3.49 3.88 -19.54
C TYR A 44 4.04 5.13 -18.83
N ALA A 45 4.28 6.22 -19.58
CA ALA A 45 4.86 7.41 -19.00
C ALA A 45 3.93 8.07 -17.97
N ASP A 46 2.64 8.08 -18.26
CA ASP A 46 1.65 8.65 -17.35
C ASP A 46 1.54 7.82 -16.08
N ALA A 47 1.51 6.49 -16.23
CA ALA A 47 1.47 5.59 -15.09
C ALA A 47 2.69 5.79 -14.19
N ARG A 48 3.88 5.95 -14.78
CA ARG A 48 5.09 6.17 -13.99
C ARG A 48 4.99 7.42 -13.13
N ARG A 49 4.47 8.51 -13.69
CA ARG A 49 4.32 9.76 -12.91
C ARG A 49 3.31 9.59 -11.79
N ARG A 50 2.16 9.00 -12.10
CA ARG A 50 1.09 8.81 -11.14
C ARG A 50 1.53 7.90 -10.00
N ASP A 51 2.17 6.80 -10.33
CA ASP A 51 2.57 5.81 -9.35
C ASP A 51 3.73 6.30 -8.49
N ARG A 52 4.65 7.09 -9.07
CA ARG A 52 5.69 7.72 -8.28
C ARG A 52 5.09 8.67 -7.24
N HIS A 53 4.09 9.45 -7.64
CA HIS A 53 3.41 10.36 -6.73
C HIS A 53 2.73 9.57 -5.59
N THR A 54 2.04 8.49 -5.94
CA THR A 54 1.38 7.65 -4.94
C THR A 54 2.40 7.01 -4.00
N ALA A 55 3.49 6.49 -4.55
CA ALA A 55 4.55 5.90 -3.73
C ALA A 55 5.17 6.93 -2.78
N ASP A 56 5.37 8.15 -3.25
CA ASP A 56 5.91 9.22 -2.40
C ASP A 56 4.94 9.57 -1.27
N GLN A 57 3.64 9.57 -1.53
CA GLN A 57 2.65 9.79 -0.49
C GLN A 57 2.71 8.70 0.58
N ILE A 58 2.76 7.43 0.15
CA ILE A 58 2.86 6.31 1.10
C ILE A 58 4.16 6.43 1.91
N ALA A 59 5.27 6.74 1.25
CA ALA A 59 6.56 6.87 1.93
C ALA A 59 6.55 7.97 3.00
N ARG A 60 5.70 8.97 2.84
CA ARG A 60 5.56 10.07 3.81
C ARG A 60 4.41 9.86 4.78
N LEU A 61 3.75 8.71 4.73
CA LEU A 61 2.57 8.42 5.54
C LEU A 61 1.43 9.42 5.28
N HIS A 62 1.27 9.85 4.04
CA HIS A 62 0.15 10.70 3.64
C HIS A 62 -0.96 9.82 3.08
N LEU A 63 -2.19 10.10 3.46
CA LEU A 63 -3.34 9.34 3.00
C LEU A 63 -3.53 9.53 1.49
N LEU A 64 -3.92 8.45 0.82
CA LEU A 64 -4.27 8.50 -0.59
C LEU A 64 -5.67 9.09 -0.75
N ALA A 65 -5.88 9.83 -1.85
CA ALA A 65 -7.12 10.55 -2.07
C ALA A 65 -8.27 9.63 -2.52
N ASP A 66 -7.98 8.64 -3.34
CA ASP A 66 -9.04 7.81 -3.92
C ASP A 66 -8.49 6.50 -4.44
N HIS A 67 -9.43 5.67 -4.94
CA HIS A 67 -9.13 4.34 -5.45
C HIS A 67 -8.50 4.37 -6.84
N GLU A 68 -8.44 5.51 -7.50
CA GLU A 68 -7.75 5.63 -8.78
C GLU A 68 -6.24 5.60 -8.59
N GLN A 69 -5.76 6.06 -7.43
CA GLN A 69 -4.34 5.93 -7.11
C GLN A 69 -3.95 4.49 -6.83
N ALA A 70 -4.83 3.76 -6.14
CA ALA A 70 -4.58 2.38 -5.77
C ALA A 70 -5.92 1.71 -5.48
N CYS A 71 -6.15 0.53 -6.04
CA CYS A 71 -7.42 -0.17 -5.81
C CYS A 71 -7.62 -0.51 -4.33
N GLY A 72 -6.54 -0.69 -3.58
CA GLY A 72 -6.57 -0.91 -2.15
C GLY A 72 -6.35 0.35 -1.31
N ALA A 73 -6.76 1.53 -1.80
CA ALA A 73 -6.54 2.77 -1.07
C ALA A 73 -7.13 2.74 0.34
N THR A 74 -8.30 2.13 0.52
CA THR A 74 -8.92 2.05 1.84
C THR A 74 -8.05 1.30 2.86
N PRO A 75 -7.62 0.06 2.60
CA PRO A 75 -6.74 -0.60 3.56
C PRO A 75 -5.35 0.03 3.63
N ILE A 76 -4.83 0.60 2.54
CA ILE A 76 -3.55 1.33 2.59
C ILE A 76 -3.67 2.50 3.56
N ASN A 77 -4.74 3.28 3.46
CA ASN A 77 -4.94 4.42 4.35
C ASN A 77 -5.07 3.98 5.81
N GLY A 78 -5.70 2.83 6.05
CA GLY A 78 -5.76 2.28 7.40
C GLY A 78 -4.39 1.91 7.93
N LEU A 79 -3.55 1.32 7.09
CA LEU A 79 -2.18 1.00 7.50
C LEU A 79 -1.36 2.27 7.73
N ILE A 80 -1.54 3.30 6.89
CA ILE A 80 -0.87 4.59 7.09
C ILE A 80 -1.26 5.18 8.45
N GLU A 81 -2.54 5.13 8.79
CA GLU A 81 -3.01 5.64 10.07
C GLU A 81 -2.41 4.85 11.23
N ALA A 82 -2.42 3.52 11.13
CA ALA A 82 -1.81 2.67 12.15
C ALA A 82 -0.30 2.94 12.26
N ALA A 83 0.37 3.12 11.14
CA ALA A 83 1.80 3.40 11.11
C ALA A 83 2.13 4.72 11.81
N ARG A 84 1.30 5.75 11.61
CA ARG A 84 1.49 7.03 12.29
C ARG A 84 1.40 6.86 13.81
N ARG A 85 0.43 6.08 14.26
CA ARG A 85 0.22 5.87 15.71
C ARG A 85 1.32 5.03 16.33
N ARG A 86 1.90 4.12 15.56
CA ARG A 86 2.92 3.18 16.06
C ARG A 86 4.35 3.61 15.77
N GLY A 87 4.51 4.72 15.07
CA GLY A 87 5.84 5.19 14.72
C GLY A 87 6.55 4.29 13.72
N LEU A 88 5.81 3.66 12.82
CA LEU A 88 6.40 2.82 11.79
C LEU A 88 6.91 3.67 10.64
N ALA A 89 8.01 3.23 10.05
CA ALA A 89 8.60 3.87 8.89
C ALA A 89 8.42 3.00 7.65
N PRO A 90 7.78 3.53 6.61
CA PRO A 90 7.67 2.80 5.34
C PRO A 90 8.95 2.90 4.55
N ARG A 91 9.29 1.83 3.85
CA ARG A 91 10.43 1.80 2.94
C ARG A 91 9.98 1.21 1.62
N LEU A 92 10.18 1.96 0.54
CA LEU A 92 9.88 1.48 -0.80
C LEU A 92 10.93 0.44 -1.20
N LEU A 93 10.48 -0.77 -1.52
CA LEU A 93 11.36 -1.85 -1.94
C LEU A 93 11.42 -1.97 -3.45
N ASP A 94 10.30 -1.73 -4.14
CA ASP A 94 10.23 -1.83 -5.59
C ASP A 94 9.08 -0.99 -6.11
N LEU A 95 9.25 -0.43 -7.30
CA LEU A 95 8.22 0.33 -7.99
C LEU A 95 8.36 0.08 -9.48
N ARG A 96 7.37 -0.58 -10.06
CA ARG A 96 7.37 -0.89 -11.49
C ARG A 96 5.94 -1.03 -11.99
N ASN A 97 5.78 -1.33 -13.25
CA ASN A 97 4.47 -1.59 -13.82
C ASN A 97 4.54 -2.74 -14.83
N SER A 98 3.37 -3.14 -15.33
CA SER A 98 3.29 -4.28 -16.25
C SER A 98 4.06 -4.04 -17.55
N GLY A 99 4.28 -2.79 -17.95
CA GLY A 99 5.09 -2.48 -19.11
C GLY A 99 6.57 -2.75 -18.92
N ASP A 100 7.02 -2.86 -17.66
CA ASP A 100 8.41 -3.20 -17.33
C ASP A 100 8.65 -4.71 -17.36
N THR A 101 7.60 -5.51 -17.35
CA THR A 101 7.73 -6.96 -17.25
C THR A 101 7.32 -7.67 -18.53
N ALA A 102 6.07 -7.60 -18.93
CA ALA A 102 5.60 -8.43 -20.03
C ALA A 102 4.62 -7.71 -20.92
N GLY A 103 4.30 -6.49 -20.63
CA GLY A 103 3.12 -5.94 -21.19
C GLY A 103 3.28 -4.93 -22.27
N ASP A 104 2.13 -4.66 -22.81
CA ASP A 104 1.84 -3.57 -23.68
C ASP A 104 1.98 -2.25 -22.88
N ARG A 105 2.76 -1.31 -23.40
CA ARG A 105 2.98 -0.04 -22.72
C ARG A 105 1.90 1.00 -22.98
N ALA A 106 0.92 0.68 -23.80
CA ALA A 106 -0.20 1.59 -24.03
C ALA A 106 -1.15 1.63 -22.84
N ARG A 107 -1.25 0.54 -22.10
CA ARG A 107 -2.14 0.40 -20.95
C ARG A 107 -1.47 -0.48 -19.92
N VAL A 108 -1.01 0.11 -18.84
CA VAL A 108 -0.26 -0.62 -17.82
C VAL A 108 -0.96 -0.60 -16.46
N VAL A 109 -0.55 -1.52 -15.60
CA VAL A 109 -0.96 -1.54 -14.20
C VAL A 109 0.28 -1.32 -13.36
N GLY A 110 0.20 -0.41 -12.39
CA GLY A 110 1.32 -0.09 -11.53
C GLY A 110 1.40 -1.01 -10.32
N TYR A 111 2.62 -1.24 -9.88
CA TYR A 111 2.89 -2.10 -8.71
C TYR A 111 3.95 -1.46 -7.83
N ALA A 112 3.78 -1.60 -6.53
CA ALA A 112 4.79 -1.19 -5.56
C ALA A 112 4.89 -2.22 -4.46
N SER A 113 6.05 -2.29 -3.85
CA SER A 113 6.26 -3.11 -2.66
C SER A 113 6.87 -2.23 -1.58
N PHE A 114 6.26 -2.22 -0.41
CA PHE A 114 6.72 -1.47 0.75
C PHE A 114 6.88 -2.40 1.94
N ALA A 115 7.84 -2.08 2.78
CA ALA A 115 7.95 -2.68 4.10
C ALA A 115 7.77 -1.58 5.14
N PHE A 116 6.95 -1.84 6.14
CA PHE A 116 6.73 -0.93 7.27
C PHE A 116 7.35 -1.55 8.49
N SER A 117 8.26 -0.85 9.15
CA SER A 117 8.94 -1.38 10.32
C SER A 117 9.13 -0.31 11.38
N ALA A 118 9.37 -0.75 12.57
CA ALA A 118 9.56 0.15 13.70
C ALA A 118 10.88 0.88 13.70
N ASP A 119 11.83 0.67 12.90
CA ASP A 119 12.98 1.27 12.96
C ASP A 119 13.70 2.02 12.53
N ASP A 120 14.17 2.25 12.52
CA ASP A 120 14.69 2.80 12.38
C ASP A 120 15.94 3.09 12.17
N HIS A 121 16.47 3.16 12.07
CA HIS A 121 17.50 3.61 11.83
C HIS A 121 18.39 3.03 11.63
N ALA A 122 18.29 2.77 11.49
CA ALA A 122 19.13 2.29 11.31
C ALA A 122 20.11 2.53 10.67
#